data_781892bf95885e74bba72fc9dc7f3b83
#
_entry.id   781892bf95885e74bba72fc9dc7f3b83
#
_cell.length_a   1.000
_cell.length_b   1.000
_cell.length_c   1.000
_cell.angle_alpha   90.00
_cell.angle_beta   90.00
_cell.angle_gamma   90.00
#
_symmetry.space_group_name_H-M   'P 1'
#
loop_
_entity.id
_entity.type
_entity.pdbx_description
1 polymer ?
#
loop_
_entity_poly.entity_id
_entity_poly.type
_entity_poly.pdbx_seq_one_letter_code
_entity_poly.pdbx_strand_id
1 'polypeptide(L)'
;MVKAAIVQKWKFVSSKNRTFSKYIDYIDRDEATRTKEFKQYNLLSTDGYNHYMEDPEKSSGLFTSKKNQLTSEERRQVKKEFLKAQKNDSIMWQDVVSFDTNWLIEQELYNPEEKVLNEPKIMNAVRAAMKEQLNREGLANSAIWTAAIHYNELHHIHVHIAIVEPNPTREYKTFSNKDGSTYQARRGSRSKKSIDRFRSQVASQLLDRDEPLARISSLIRNGFGKQTGNFSRTPSEELQYLYGKIYHSLPPDTRTWKYNMNALQEVRPLINRFIDTYVQTYDEKPYKELQLLLKENEPFYE
;
A
#
# COMPACT_ATOMS: atom_id res chain seq x y z
N MET A 1 12.41 2.77 -19.22
CA MET A 1 12.05 2.22 -17.89
C MET A 1 11.22 3.26 -17.18
N VAL A 2 9.94 2.98 -16.99
CA VAL A 2 9.08 3.86 -16.17
C VAL A 2 9.58 3.79 -14.73
N LYS A 3 9.94 4.92 -14.17
CA LYS A 3 10.44 5.01 -12.80
C LYS A 3 9.26 4.86 -11.85
N ALA A 4 9.30 3.89 -10.95
CA ALA A 4 8.20 3.68 -10.01
C ALA A 4 7.99 4.96 -9.15
N ALA A 5 6.78 5.52 -9.20
CA ALA A 5 6.42 6.75 -8.49
C ALA A 5 6.53 6.61 -6.96
N ILE A 6 6.29 5.40 -6.44
CA ILE A 6 6.37 5.08 -5.01
C ILE A 6 7.28 3.87 -4.83
N VAL A 7 8.33 4.04 -4.05
CA VAL A 7 9.30 2.98 -3.74
C VAL A 7 9.33 2.75 -2.24
N GLN A 8 9.22 1.49 -1.81
CA GLN A 8 9.45 1.11 -0.41
C GLN A 8 10.75 0.32 -0.31
N LYS A 9 11.67 0.81 0.51
CA LYS A 9 12.84 0.06 0.98
C LYS A 9 12.63 -0.29 2.44
N TRP A 10 13.05 -1.48 2.83
CA TRP A 10 12.90 -1.91 4.21
C TRP A 10 14.09 -2.75 4.65
N LYS A 11 14.39 -2.70 5.92
CA LYS A 11 15.35 -3.55 6.59
C LYS A 11 14.89 -3.80 8.02
N PHE A 12 15.50 -4.76 8.68
CA PHE A 12 15.33 -4.98 10.10
C PHE A 12 16.68 -5.07 10.80
N VAL A 13 16.68 -4.73 12.08
CA VAL A 13 17.84 -4.80 12.95
C VAL A 13 17.47 -5.53 14.24
N SER A 14 18.39 -6.36 14.74
CA SER A 14 18.22 -7.00 16.03
C SER A 14 18.53 -6.05 17.18
N SER A 15 18.04 -6.37 18.35
CA SER A 15 18.28 -5.65 19.61
C SER A 15 19.76 -5.43 19.93
N LYS A 16 20.64 -6.32 19.45
CA LYS A 16 22.09 -6.29 19.71
C LYS A 16 22.85 -5.32 18.81
N ASN A 17 22.30 -4.94 17.66
CA ASN A 17 23.06 -4.25 16.61
C ASN A 17 22.99 -2.73 16.66
N ARG A 18 21.94 -2.14 17.24
CA ARG A 18 21.75 -0.68 17.31
C ARG A 18 20.84 -0.29 18.45
N THR A 19 21.04 0.90 19.01
CA THR A 19 20.11 1.47 19.99
C THR A 19 18.82 1.93 19.30
N PHE A 20 17.70 1.33 19.63
CA PHE A 20 16.41 1.59 18.98
C PHE A 20 15.93 3.03 19.19
N SER A 21 16.10 3.57 20.41
CA SER A 21 15.70 4.96 20.70
C SER A 21 16.50 6.01 19.92
N LYS A 22 17.78 5.73 19.59
CA LYS A 22 18.60 6.64 18.75
C LYS A 22 18.07 6.73 17.32
N TYR A 23 17.39 5.68 16.83
CA TYR A 23 16.77 5.75 15.52
C TYR A 23 15.58 6.72 15.48
N ILE A 24 14.89 6.88 16.61
CA ILE A 24 13.84 7.90 16.75
C ILE A 24 14.42 9.30 16.60
N ASP A 25 15.57 9.58 17.23
CA ASP A 25 16.26 10.87 17.06
C ASP A 25 16.72 11.09 15.61
N TYR A 26 17.21 10.04 14.96
CA TYR A 26 17.62 10.12 13.56
C TYR A 26 16.46 10.48 12.62
N ILE A 27 15.27 9.89 12.78
CA ILE A 27 14.14 10.19 11.92
C ILE A 27 13.44 11.51 12.27
N ASP A 28 13.64 12.03 13.49
CA ASP A 28 13.06 13.29 13.98
C ASP A 28 14.07 14.47 13.91
N ARG A 29 15.19 14.33 13.20
CA ARG A 29 16.20 15.38 13.11
C ARG A 29 15.69 16.61 12.33
N ASP A 30 15.98 17.79 12.85
CA ASP A 30 15.47 19.06 12.33
C ASP A 30 15.88 19.34 10.88
N GLU A 31 17.10 18.98 10.48
CA GLU A 31 17.59 19.19 9.12
C GLU A 31 16.78 18.42 8.06
N ALA A 32 16.06 17.38 8.48
CA ALA A 32 15.28 16.55 7.57
C ALA A 32 13.76 16.80 7.65
N THR A 33 13.26 17.12 8.84
CA THR A 33 11.81 17.21 9.10
C THR A 33 11.30 18.64 9.16
N ARG A 34 12.17 19.60 9.55
CA ARG A 34 11.83 21.01 9.79
C ARG A 34 12.70 21.94 8.96
N THR A 35 12.79 21.66 7.65
CA THR A 35 13.51 22.51 6.71
C THR A 35 12.90 23.91 6.65
N LYS A 36 13.59 24.85 6.01
CA LYS A 36 13.03 26.21 5.79
C LYS A 36 11.71 26.17 5.03
N GLU A 37 11.60 25.24 4.09
CA GLU A 37 10.39 24.98 3.32
C GLU A 37 9.24 24.54 4.23
N PHE A 38 9.47 23.63 5.15
CA PHE A 38 8.49 23.19 6.12
C PHE A 38 7.99 24.33 7.04
N LYS A 39 8.91 25.19 7.50
CA LYS A 39 8.53 26.34 8.34
C LYS A 39 7.62 27.32 7.58
N GLN A 40 7.90 27.55 6.31
CA GLN A 40 7.11 28.43 5.44
C GLN A 40 5.71 27.86 5.16
N TYR A 41 5.60 26.55 4.98
CA TYR A 41 4.35 25.84 4.77
C TYR A 41 3.39 25.95 5.95
N ASN A 42 3.89 25.72 7.15
CA ASN A 42 3.07 25.80 8.36
C ASN A 42 2.58 27.21 8.71
N LEU A 43 3.24 28.24 8.23
CA LEU A 43 2.80 29.63 8.39
C LEU A 43 1.60 29.99 7.49
N LEU A 44 1.44 29.31 6.35
CA LEU A 44 0.41 29.66 5.36
C LEU A 44 -0.87 28.82 5.48
N SER A 45 -0.83 27.63 6.10
CA SER A 45 -1.92 26.67 5.97
C SER A 45 -2.95 26.63 7.11
N THR A 46 -2.78 27.38 8.22
CA THR A 46 -3.68 27.19 9.37
C THR A 46 -3.89 28.42 10.25
N ASP A 47 -5.04 29.01 10.17
CA ASP A 47 -5.50 30.04 11.15
C ASP A 47 -5.86 29.47 12.55
N GLY A 48 -5.88 28.17 12.75
CA GLY A 48 -6.24 27.53 14.03
C GLY A 48 -5.20 26.57 14.62
N TYR A 49 -4.25 26.14 13.81
CA TYR A 49 -3.18 25.20 14.20
C TYR A 49 -1.92 25.90 14.73
N ASN A 50 -1.83 27.22 14.49
CA ASN A 50 -0.64 28.03 14.73
C ASN A 50 -0.24 28.14 16.21
N HIS A 51 -1.20 28.12 17.14
CA HIS A 51 -0.90 28.20 18.57
C HIS A 51 -0.15 26.99 19.15
N TYR A 52 -0.27 25.82 18.51
CA TYR A 52 0.43 24.61 18.95
C TYR A 52 1.83 24.48 18.34
N MET A 53 2.08 25.17 17.22
CA MET A 53 3.31 25.09 16.40
C MET A 53 4.31 26.21 16.74
N GLU A 54 3.94 27.19 17.53
CA GLU A 54 4.79 28.34 17.90
C GLU A 54 5.97 27.96 18.83
N ASP A 55 5.97 26.75 19.39
CA ASP A 55 7.05 26.29 20.25
C ASP A 55 7.69 25.00 19.69
N PRO A 56 8.73 25.12 18.85
CA PRO A 56 9.45 23.97 18.27
C PRO A 56 10.04 23.04 19.33
N GLU A 57 10.27 23.54 20.57
CA GLU A 57 10.78 22.72 21.68
C GLU A 57 9.72 21.78 22.24
N LYS A 58 8.41 22.09 22.05
CA LYS A 58 7.30 21.30 22.58
C LYS A 58 6.80 20.21 21.64
N SER A 59 7.15 20.25 20.36
CA SER A 59 6.66 19.30 19.37
C SER A 59 7.77 18.62 18.58
N SER A 60 7.50 17.47 18.00
CA SER A 60 8.40 16.70 17.14
C SER A 60 7.83 16.55 15.72
N GLY A 61 8.68 16.25 14.72
CA GLY A 61 8.25 15.89 13.35
C GLY A 61 7.68 14.48 13.24
N LEU A 62 7.56 13.76 14.37
CA LEU A 62 7.05 12.39 14.38
C LEU A 62 5.53 12.38 14.36
N PHE A 63 4.99 11.44 13.57
CA PHE A 63 3.58 11.07 13.59
C PHE A 63 3.40 9.57 13.89
N THR A 64 2.20 9.19 14.28
CA THR A 64 1.84 7.81 14.64
C THR A 64 0.52 7.40 13.99
N SER A 65 0.02 6.23 14.36
CA SER A 65 -1.31 5.77 13.95
C SER A 65 -2.46 6.69 14.38
N LYS A 66 -2.24 7.54 15.40
CA LYS A 66 -3.29 8.36 16.01
C LYS A 66 -3.04 9.87 15.94
N LYS A 67 -1.80 10.30 15.79
CA LYS A 67 -1.40 11.72 15.89
C LYS A 67 -0.55 12.13 14.70
N ASN A 68 -0.78 13.34 14.19
CA ASN A 68 0.01 13.93 13.12
C ASN A 68 1.34 14.48 13.62
N GLN A 69 1.40 14.85 14.88
CA GLN A 69 2.59 15.39 15.52
C GLN A 69 2.62 14.98 17.00
N LEU A 70 3.81 14.68 17.50
CA LEU A 70 4.01 14.31 18.89
C LEU A 70 4.55 15.51 19.68
N THR A 71 4.06 15.68 20.90
CA THR A 71 4.69 16.54 21.89
C THR A 71 6.03 15.98 22.35
N SER A 72 6.87 16.79 22.97
CA SER A 72 8.15 16.33 23.54
C SER A 72 7.96 15.22 24.58
N GLU A 73 6.87 15.24 25.35
CA GLU A 73 6.54 14.16 26.30
C GLU A 73 6.15 12.87 25.61
N GLU A 74 5.31 12.93 24.56
CA GLU A 74 4.92 11.77 23.79
C GLU A 74 6.10 11.16 23.02
N ARG A 75 6.99 12.00 22.51
CA ARG A 75 8.26 11.55 21.92
C ARG A 75 9.11 10.77 22.95
N ARG A 76 9.22 11.27 24.18
CA ARG A 76 9.91 10.54 25.26
C ARG A 76 9.25 9.20 25.56
N GLN A 77 7.89 9.15 25.56
CA GLN A 77 7.17 7.90 25.78
C GLN A 77 7.42 6.89 24.63
N VAL A 78 7.38 7.32 23.36
CA VAL A 78 7.73 6.48 22.22
C VAL A 78 9.16 5.92 22.38
N LYS A 79 10.13 6.74 22.76
CA LYS A 79 11.50 6.30 23.01
C LYS A 79 11.60 5.26 24.13
N LYS A 80 10.81 5.40 25.19
CA LYS A 80 10.76 4.40 26.29
C LYS A 80 10.21 3.06 25.77
N GLU A 81 9.16 3.06 24.96
CA GLU A 81 8.61 1.84 24.36
C GLU A 81 9.62 1.16 23.41
N PHE A 82 10.38 1.95 22.63
CA PHE A 82 11.44 1.40 21.77
C PHE A 82 12.61 0.80 22.59
N LEU A 83 12.97 1.42 23.71
CA LEU A 83 13.96 0.85 24.65
C LEU A 83 13.44 -0.42 25.31
N LYS A 84 12.15 -0.46 25.68
CA LYS A 84 11.51 -1.67 26.20
C LYS A 84 11.54 -2.80 25.18
N ALA A 85 11.18 -2.50 23.92
CA ALA A 85 11.29 -3.46 22.82
C ALA A 85 12.71 -4.03 22.68
N GLN A 86 13.72 -3.16 22.74
CA GLN A 86 15.12 -3.57 22.67
C GLN A 86 15.52 -4.49 23.83
N LYS A 87 15.11 -4.16 25.06
CA LYS A 87 15.39 -4.99 26.26
C LYS A 87 14.72 -6.36 26.17
N ASN A 88 13.55 -6.43 25.55
CA ASN A 88 12.78 -7.65 25.36
C ASN A 88 13.21 -8.45 24.10
N ASP A 89 14.36 -8.11 23.53
CA ASP A 89 14.92 -8.76 22.33
C ASP A 89 13.96 -8.74 21.13
N SER A 90 13.31 -7.61 20.92
CA SER A 90 12.48 -7.37 19.74
C SER A 90 13.35 -7.08 18.52
N ILE A 91 12.73 -7.16 17.36
CA ILE A 91 13.25 -6.65 16.11
C ILE A 91 12.75 -5.21 15.93
N MET A 92 13.58 -4.35 15.36
CA MET A 92 13.15 -3.07 14.83
C MET A 92 13.16 -3.11 13.31
N TRP A 93 11.98 -2.93 12.68
CA TRP A 93 11.88 -2.71 11.24
C TRP A 93 12.02 -1.23 10.94
N GLN A 94 12.78 -0.94 9.89
CA GLN A 94 13.07 0.40 9.40
C GLN A 94 12.64 0.46 7.94
N ASP A 95 11.55 1.15 7.67
CA ASP A 95 11.02 1.33 6.32
C ASP A 95 11.29 2.77 5.85
N VAL A 96 11.52 2.90 4.56
CA VAL A 96 11.59 4.19 3.87
C VAL A 96 10.67 4.12 2.67
N VAL A 97 9.68 4.99 2.64
CA VAL A 97 8.79 5.17 1.50
C VAL A 97 9.20 6.43 0.77
N SER A 98 9.67 6.29 -0.45
CA SER A 98 10.12 7.40 -1.29
C SER A 98 9.07 7.71 -2.34
N PHE A 99 8.77 8.99 -2.52
CA PHE A 99 7.86 9.51 -3.53
C PHE A 99 8.66 10.28 -4.58
N ASP A 100 8.41 10.03 -5.85
CA ASP A 100 8.94 10.87 -6.92
C ASP A 100 8.28 12.25 -6.83
N THR A 101 9.08 13.32 -6.75
CA THR A 101 8.57 14.69 -6.57
C THR A 101 7.73 15.15 -7.74
N ASN A 102 8.11 14.81 -8.99
CA ASN A 102 7.34 15.18 -10.17
C ASN A 102 5.96 14.50 -10.16
N TRP A 103 5.93 13.23 -9.76
CA TRP A 103 4.66 12.52 -9.61
C TRP A 103 3.77 13.16 -8.53
N LEU A 104 4.33 13.61 -7.40
CA LEU A 104 3.56 14.33 -6.39
C LEU A 104 2.98 15.65 -6.92
N ILE A 105 3.71 16.34 -7.79
CA ILE A 105 3.25 17.57 -8.48
C ILE A 105 2.10 17.23 -9.44
N GLU A 106 2.26 16.21 -10.28
CA GLU A 106 1.24 15.73 -11.23
C GLU A 106 -0.06 15.32 -10.55
N GLN A 107 0.04 14.81 -9.32
CA GLN A 107 -1.14 14.42 -8.51
C GLN A 107 -1.66 15.53 -7.59
N GLU A 108 -1.18 16.79 -7.76
CA GLU A 108 -1.56 17.94 -6.94
C GLU A 108 -1.32 17.75 -5.43
N LEU A 109 -0.41 16.84 -5.09
CA LEU A 109 -0.02 16.55 -3.70
C LEU A 109 1.12 17.45 -3.21
N TYR A 110 1.89 18.03 -4.13
CA TYR A 110 2.98 18.95 -3.86
C TYR A 110 2.94 20.14 -4.81
N ASN A 111 2.89 21.35 -4.25
CA ASN A 111 3.01 22.60 -5.01
C ASN A 111 4.47 23.08 -4.93
N PRO A 112 5.25 23.07 -6.04
CA PRO A 112 6.65 23.46 -6.02
C PRO A 112 6.86 24.99 -5.91
N GLU A 113 5.89 25.82 -6.32
CA GLU A 113 5.97 27.28 -6.24
C GLU A 113 5.83 27.75 -4.80
N GLU A 114 4.83 27.22 -4.09
CA GLU A 114 4.56 27.51 -2.69
C GLU A 114 5.37 26.59 -1.74
N LYS A 115 6.00 25.56 -2.29
CA LYS A 115 6.70 24.49 -1.53
C LYS A 115 5.81 23.79 -0.49
N VAL A 116 4.55 23.55 -0.89
CA VAL A 116 3.49 23.01 -0.05
C VAL A 116 3.24 21.55 -0.38
N LEU A 117 3.44 20.67 0.60
CA LEU A 117 3.07 19.25 0.52
C LEU A 117 1.78 19.00 1.30
N ASN A 118 0.86 18.22 0.73
CA ASN A 118 -0.32 17.74 1.47
C ASN A 118 0.09 16.63 2.46
N GLU A 119 0.78 17.03 3.55
CA GLU A 119 1.26 16.13 4.58
C GLU A 119 0.13 15.29 5.21
N PRO A 120 -1.05 15.85 5.55
CA PRO A 120 -2.13 15.05 6.12
C PRO A 120 -2.54 13.89 5.21
N LYS A 121 -2.58 14.11 3.89
CA LYS A 121 -2.92 13.06 2.92
C LYS A 121 -1.84 11.97 2.87
N ILE A 122 -0.56 12.36 2.86
CA ILE A 122 0.58 11.42 2.96
C ILE A 122 0.52 10.61 4.25
N MET A 123 0.33 11.27 5.40
CA MET A 123 0.25 10.61 6.71
C MET A 123 -0.91 9.61 6.77
N ASN A 124 -2.08 9.98 6.23
CA ASN A 124 -3.26 9.10 6.20
C ASN A 124 -3.04 7.89 5.29
N ALA A 125 -2.42 8.08 4.12
CA ALA A 125 -2.05 6.99 3.23
C ALA A 125 -1.08 6.00 3.90
N VAL A 126 -0.07 6.51 4.60
CA VAL A 126 0.86 5.68 5.38
C VAL A 126 0.14 4.94 6.50
N ARG A 127 -0.79 5.58 7.23
CA ARG A 127 -1.59 4.92 8.29
C ARG A 127 -2.42 3.76 7.76
N ALA A 128 -3.12 3.96 6.64
CA ALA A 128 -3.91 2.93 6.01
C ALA A 128 -3.04 1.74 5.57
N ALA A 129 -1.91 2.02 4.95
CA ALA A 129 -0.96 1.00 4.50
C ALA A 129 -0.30 0.25 5.67
N MET A 130 0.08 0.96 6.74
CA MET A 130 0.63 0.36 7.97
C MET A 130 -0.39 -0.55 8.66
N LYS A 131 -1.65 -0.12 8.77
CA LYS A 131 -2.72 -0.95 9.35
C LYS A 131 -2.86 -2.27 8.59
N GLU A 132 -2.91 -2.22 7.28
CA GLU A 132 -3.01 -3.40 6.42
C GLU A 132 -1.76 -4.30 6.54
N GLN A 133 -0.56 -3.71 6.50
CA GLN A 133 0.69 -4.45 6.62
C GLN A 133 0.83 -5.16 7.97
N LEU A 134 0.55 -4.46 9.07
CA LEU A 134 0.62 -5.06 10.41
C LEU A 134 -0.39 -6.18 10.59
N ASN A 135 -1.60 -6.05 10.03
CA ASN A 135 -2.59 -7.14 10.03
C ASN A 135 -2.07 -8.37 9.29
N ARG A 136 -1.52 -8.21 8.09
CA ARG A 136 -0.99 -9.31 7.28
C ARG A 136 0.20 -10.02 7.91
N GLU A 137 1.01 -9.29 8.65
CA GLU A 137 2.19 -9.83 9.34
C GLU A 137 1.86 -10.38 10.74
N GLY A 138 0.59 -10.30 11.20
CA GLY A 138 0.17 -10.74 12.53
C GLY A 138 0.68 -9.85 13.67
N LEU A 139 1.00 -8.59 13.35
CA LEU A 139 1.61 -7.62 14.27
C LEU A 139 0.63 -6.53 14.74
N ALA A 140 -0.62 -6.58 14.32
CA ALA A 140 -1.60 -5.51 14.54
C ALA A 140 -1.82 -5.17 16.02
N ASN A 141 -1.73 -6.17 16.90
CA ASN A 141 -2.01 -6.03 18.34
C ASN A 141 -0.74 -5.90 19.20
N SER A 142 0.44 -6.16 18.63
CA SER A 142 1.71 -6.19 19.38
C SER A 142 2.66 -5.07 18.99
N ALA A 143 2.61 -4.61 17.72
CA ALA A 143 3.53 -3.61 17.23
C ALA A 143 3.06 -2.18 17.50
N ILE A 144 4.02 -1.34 17.79
CA ILE A 144 3.89 0.12 17.73
C ILE A 144 4.81 0.65 16.63
N TRP A 145 4.46 1.80 16.07
CA TRP A 145 5.26 2.46 15.08
C TRP A 145 5.19 3.98 15.18
N THR A 146 6.21 4.62 14.69
CA THR A 146 6.28 6.07 14.46
C THR A 146 6.96 6.36 13.14
N ALA A 147 6.63 7.50 12.55
CA ALA A 147 7.19 7.90 11.26
C ALA A 147 7.43 9.40 11.22
N ALA A 148 8.26 9.84 10.27
CA ALA A 148 8.51 11.25 9.97
C ALA A 148 8.65 11.46 8.46
N ILE A 149 8.14 12.58 7.96
CA ILE A 149 8.32 13.02 6.57
C ILE A 149 9.64 13.78 6.51
N HIS A 150 10.47 13.45 5.53
CA HIS A 150 11.75 14.06 5.27
C HIS A 150 11.76 14.81 3.94
N TYR A 151 12.29 16.02 3.92
CA TYR A 151 12.36 16.94 2.79
C TYR A 151 13.80 17.26 2.33
N ASN A 152 14.80 16.69 2.98
CA ASN A 152 16.20 17.05 2.79
C ASN A 152 16.82 16.54 1.49
N GLU A 153 16.07 15.85 0.63
CA GLU A 153 16.53 15.38 -0.67
C GLU A 153 15.79 16.08 -1.81
N LEU A 154 16.55 16.71 -2.72
CA LEU A 154 16.04 17.57 -3.79
C LEU A 154 15.01 16.93 -4.74
N HIS A 155 15.06 15.61 -4.91
CA HIS A 155 14.24 14.91 -5.91
C HIS A 155 13.26 13.89 -5.31
N HIS A 156 13.29 13.66 -4.01
CA HIS A 156 12.47 12.64 -3.38
C HIS A 156 12.06 13.07 -1.98
N ILE A 157 10.77 13.15 -1.77
CA ILE A 157 10.20 13.23 -0.42
C ILE A 157 10.14 11.83 0.14
N HIS A 158 10.58 11.63 1.38
CA HIS A 158 10.62 10.33 2.02
C HIS A 158 9.80 10.31 3.29
N VAL A 159 9.19 9.16 3.58
CA VAL A 159 8.65 8.86 4.90
C VAL A 159 9.49 7.75 5.52
N HIS A 160 10.16 8.06 6.61
CA HIS A 160 10.85 7.07 7.42
C HIS A 160 9.90 6.50 8.46
N ILE A 161 9.84 5.18 8.60
CA ILE A 161 8.98 4.48 9.54
C ILE A 161 9.82 3.57 10.40
N ALA A 162 9.64 3.64 11.71
CA ALA A 162 10.23 2.73 12.69
C ALA A 162 9.14 1.90 13.34
N ILE A 163 9.29 0.59 13.38
CA ILE A 163 8.31 -0.37 13.91
C ILE A 163 9.00 -1.29 14.90
N VAL A 164 8.41 -1.49 16.08
CA VAL A 164 8.89 -2.45 17.10
C VAL A 164 7.71 -3.13 17.78
N GLU A 165 7.97 -4.26 18.42
CA GLU A 165 7.06 -4.90 19.37
C GLU A 165 7.61 -4.73 20.79
N PRO A 166 7.03 -3.88 21.66
CA PRO A 166 7.46 -3.76 23.04
C PRO A 166 7.43 -5.09 23.81
N ASN A 167 6.50 -5.97 23.46
CA ASN A 167 6.42 -7.33 23.92
C ASN A 167 6.39 -8.25 22.66
N PRO A 168 7.55 -8.77 22.23
CA PRO A 168 7.66 -9.46 20.95
C PRO A 168 6.90 -10.79 20.94
N THR A 169 6.10 -10.98 19.90
CA THR A 169 5.26 -12.17 19.70
C THR A 169 5.89 -13.18 18.74
N ARG A 170 6.83 -12.75 17.88
CA ARG A 170 7.50 -13.62 16.93
C ARG A 170 8.42 -14.63 17.64
N GLU A 171 8.29 -15.90 17.26
CA GLU A 171 9.10 -16.98 17.81
C GLU A 171 10.58 -16.88 17.38
N TYR A 172 11.45 -17.46 18.20
CA TYR A 172 12.84 -17.68 17.82
C TYR A 172 12.91 -18.80 16.78
N LYS A 173 13.80 -18.61 15.82
CA LYS A 173 14.15 -19.63 14.82
C LYS A 173 15.66 -19.82 14.79
N THR A 174 16.09 -21.05 14.47
CA THR A 174 17.48 -21.35 14.22
C THR A 174 17.85 -20.96 12.81
N PHE A 175 18.89 -20.18 12.66
CA PHE A 175 19.50 -19.76 11.41
C PHE A 175 20.92 -20.29 11.31
N SER A 176 21.39 -20.57 10.10
CA SER A 176 22.75 -21.00 9.84
C SER A 176 23.59 -19.85 9.27
N ASN A 177 24.78 -19.70 9.78
CA ASN A 177 25.81 -18.83 9.21
C ASN A 177 26.46 -19.49 7.98
N LYS A 178 27.22 -18.71 7.21
CA LYS A 178 27.96 -19.20 6.05
C LYS A 178 29.06 -20.23 6.42
N ASP A 179 29.55 -20.21 7.63
CA ASP A 179 30.55 -21.13 8.18
C ASP A 179 29.94 -22.42 8.75
N GLY A 180 28.62 -22.61 8.62
CA GLY A 180 27.90 -23.77 9.13
C GLY A 180 27.49 -23.68 10.62
N SER A 181 27.94 -22.67 11.36
CA SER A 181 27.47 -22.43 12.73
C SER A 181 26.00 -22.01 12.75
N THR A 182 25.30 -22.29 13.84
CA THR A 182 23.89 -21.92 14.00
C THR A 182 23.72 -20.89 15.11
N TYR A 183 22.69 -20.04 14.94
CA TYR A 183 22.28 -19.11 15.96
C TYR A 183 20.75 -19.01 16.03
N GLN A 184 20.23 -18.61 17.18
CA GLN A 184 18.81 -18.35 17.35
C GLN A 184 18.52 -16.85 17.30
N ALA A 185 17.49 -16.50 16.53
CA ALA A 185 17.01 -15.12 16.44
C ALA A 185 15.51 -15.10 16.09
N ARG A 186 14.84 -14.00 16.40
CA ARG A 186 13.47 -13.78 15.95
C ARG A 186 13.46 -13.49 14.45
N ARG A 187 12.42 -13.99 13.76
CA ARG A 187 12.27 -13.78 12.33
C ARG A 187 11.94 -12.31 12.01
N GLY A 188 12.86 -11.60 11.36
CA GLY A 188 12.67 -10.20 10.93
C GLY A 188 12.08 -10.06 9.52
N SER A 189 12.14 -11.11 8.69
CA SER A 189 11.64 -11.02 7.31
C SER A 189 10.13 -10.89 7.25
N ARG A 190 9.65 -10.06 6.31
CA ARG A 190 8.24 -9.90 5.93
C ARG A 190 7.99 -10.50 4.55
N SER A 191 6.74 -10.84 4.25
CA SER A 191 6.39 -11.45 2.96
C SER A 191 6.46 -10.41 1.83
N LYS A 192 6.89 -10.84 0.63
CA LYS A 192 6.86 -9.97 -0.55
C LYS A 192 5.46 -9.41 -0.81
N LYS A 193 4.42 -10.24 -0.66
CA LYS A 193 3.02 -9.83 -0.81
C LYS A 193 2.62 -8.71 0.14
N SER A 194 3.12 -8.72 1.38
CA SER A 194 2.88 -7.67 2.37
C SER A 194 3.51 -6.35 1.95
N ILE A 195 4.74 -6.38 1.44
CA ILE A 195 5.46 -5.21 0.95
C ILE A 195 4.80 -4.61 -0.31
N ASP A 196 4.46 -5.46 -1.29
CA ASP A 196 3.80 -5.02 -2.51
C ASP A 196 2.42 -4.42 -2.21
N ARG A 197 1.68 -5.02 -1.26
CA ARG A 197 0.37 -4.50 -0.85
C ARG A 197 0.47 -3.17 -0.13
N PHE A 198 1.51 -2.96 0.68
CA PHE A 198 1.76 -1.66 1.32
C PHE A 198 1.88 -0.55 0.28
N ARG A 199 2.72 -0.74 -0.76
CA ARG A 199 2.89 0.26 -1.83
C ARG A 199 1.58 0.54 -2.57
N SER A 200 0.86 -0.53 -2.92
CA SER A 200 -0.44 -0.40 -3.59
C SER A 200 -1.46 0.36 -2.73
N GLN A 201 -1.46 0.12 -1.41
CA GLN A 201 -2.37 0.80 -0.50
C GLN A 201 -2.02 2.29 -0.36
N VAL A 202 -0.72 2.64 -0.26
CA VAL A 202 -0.29 4.05 -0.25
C VAL A 202 -0.75 4.75 -1.53
N ALA A 203 -0.50 4.14 -2.70
CA ALA A 203 -0.94 4.69 -3.98
C ALA A 203 -2.47 4.88 -4.05
N SER A 204 -3.23 3.85 -3.65
CA SER A 204 -4.70 3.90 -3.66
C SER A 204 -5.26 5.04 -2.80
N GLN A 205 -4.68 5.24 -1.62
CA GLN A 205 -5.13 6.31 -0.72
C GLN A 205 -4.77 7.71 -1.23
N LEU A 206 -3.59 7.87 -1.84
CA LEU A 206 -3.16 9.16 -2.38
C LEU A 206 -3.96 9.57 -3.62
N LEU A 207 -4.40 8.60 -4.42
CA LEU A 207 -5.15 8.80 -5.66
C LEU A 207 -6.67 8.70 -5.47
N ASP A 208 -7.15 8.57 -4.23
CA ASP A 208 -8.56 8.37 -3.89
C ASP A 208 -9.21 7.22 -4.68
N ARG A 209 -8.44 6.12 -4.92
CA ARG A 209 -8.82 5.00 -5.78
C ARG A 209 -9.64 3.90 -5.08
N ASP A 210 -9.86 4.00 -3.79
CA ASP A 210 -10.57 2.95 -3.05
C ASP A 210 -12.00 2.78 -3.57
N GLU A 211 -12.70 3.87 -3.88
CA GLU A 211 -14.06 3.83 -4.43
C GLU A 211 -14.09 3.28 -5.88
N PRO A 212 -13.30 3.79 -6.84
CA PRO A 212 -13.20 3.19 -8.18
C PRO A 212 -12.81 1.71 -8.17
N LEU A 213 -11.84 1.30 -7.36
CA LEU A 213 -11.42 -0.10 -7.25
C LEU A 213 -12.49 -0.99 -6.61
N ALA A 214 -13.20 -0.48 -5.60
CA ALA A 214 -14.34 -1.17 -5.00
C ALA A 214 -15.47 -1.32 -6.04
N ARG A 215 -15.71 -0.31 -6.87
CA ARG A 215 -16.70 -0.35 -7.93
C ARG A 215 -16.32 -1.35 -9.03
N ILE A 216 -15.06 -1.36 -9.50
CA ILE A 216 -14.54 -2.38 -10.42
C ILE A 216 -14.77 -3.79 -9.84
N SER A 217 -14.36 -4.00 -8.57
CA SER A 217 -14.54 -5.30 -7.91
C SER A 217 -16.00 -5.70 -7.79
N SER A 218 -16.89 -4.76 -7.53
CA SER A 218 -18.33 -4.98 -7.46
C SER A 218 -18.92 -5.34 -8.82
N LEU A 219 -18.51 -4.63 -9.88
CA LEU A 219 -18.92 -4.94 -11.26
C LEU A 219 -18.46 -6.34 -11.66
N ILE A 220 -17.19 -6.70 -11.42
CA ILE A 220 -16.67 -8.03 -11.76
C ILE A 220 -17.40 -9.14 -11.00
N ARG A 221 -17.69 -8.95 -9.71
CA ARG A 221 -18.33 -10.00 -8.88
C ARG A 221 -19.84 -10.07 -9.05
N ASN A 222 -20.48 -8.94 -9.28
CA ASN A 222 -21.92 -8.79 -9.16
C ASN A 222 -22.58 -8.10 -10.36
N GLY A 223 -21.80 -7.56 -11.29
CA GLY A 223 -22.31 -6.74 -12.40
C GLY A 223 -22.83 -7.56 -13.57
N PHE A 224 -22.34 -8.80 -13.72
CA PHE A 224 -22.61 -9.63 -14.89
C PHE A 224 -23.34 -10.91 -14.51
N GLY A 225 -24.16 -11.39 -15.43
CA GLY A 225 -24.81 -12.70 -15.31
C GLY A 225 -25.92 -12.81 -14.25
N LYS A 226 -26.31 -11.74 -13.57
CA LYS A 226 -27.41 -11.78 -12.59
C LYS A 226 -28.78 -12.09 -13.22
N GLN A 227 -28.92 -11.86 -14.52
CA GLN A 227 -30.15 -12.20 -15.26
C GLN A 227 -30.21 -13.68 -15.68
N THR A 228 -29.20 -14.47 -15.41
CA THR A 228 -29.16 -15.90 -15.75
C THR A 228 -30.15 -16.76 -14.97
N GLY A 229 -30.74 -16.23 -13.87
CA GLY A 229 -31.84 -16.90 -13.16
C GLY A 229 -33.19 -16.85 -13.91
N ASN A 230 -33.33 -16.01 -14.90
CA ASN A 230 -34.53 -15.91 -15.77
C ASN A 230 -34.17 -16.29 -17.20
N PHE A 231 -33.95 -17.56 -17.49
CA PHE A 231 -33.84 -18.12 -18.84
C PHE A 231 -35.14 -18.00 -19.67
N SER A 232 -35.94 -16.97 -19.45
CA SER A 232 -37.12 -16.70 -20.28
C SER A 232 -36.80 -15.95 -21.58
N ARG A 233 -35.54 -15.58 -21.82
CA ARG A 233 -35.11 -14.97 -23.07
C ARG A 233 -34.37 -16.00 -23.92
N THR A 234 -34.92 -16.28 -25.08
CA THR A 234 -34.25 -17.08 -26.11
C THR A 234 -32.92 -16.38 -26.44
N PRO A 235 -31.78 -17.07 -26.33
CA PRO A 235 -30.49 -16.50 -26.71
C PRO A 235 -30.52 -16.04 -28.18
N SER A 236 -29.77 -14.96 -28.52
CA SER A 236 -29.66 -14.52 -29.91
C SER A 236 -29.10 -15.65 -30.79
N GLU A 237 -29.40 -15.66 -32.07
CA GLU A 237 -28.90 -16.66 -33.03
C GLU A 237 -27.38 -16.73 -33.01
N GLU A 238 -26.71 -15.58 -32.88
CA GLU A 238 -25.24 -15.51 -32.78
C GLU A 238 -24.72 -16.22 -31.52
N LEU A 239 -25.35 -16.02 -30.38
CA LEU A 239 -24.94 -16.70 -29.14
C LEU A 239 -25.17 -18.21 -29.21
N GLN A 240 -26.28 -18.65 -29.83
CA GLN A 240 -26.57 -20.08 -30.05
C GLN A 240 -25.49 -20.70 -30.97
N TYR A 241 -25.14 -20.01 -32.03
CA TYR A 241 -24.09 -20.44 -32.97
C TYR A 241 -22.73 -20.54 -32.30
N LEU A 242 -22.31 -19.50 -31.54
CA LEU A 242 -21.08 -19.49 -30.82
C LEU A 242 -21.01 -20.60 -29.76
N TYR A 243 -22.10 -20.79 -29.02
CA TYR A 243 -22.21 -21.88 -28.05
C TYR A 243 -22.00 -23.26 -28.68
N GLY A 244 -22.67 -23.51 -29.80
CA GLY A 244 -22.53 -24.76 -30.55
C GLY A 244 -21.10 -25.00 -31.01
N LYS A 245 -20.43 -23.96 -31.55
CA LYS A 245 -19.02 -24.06 -31.96
C LYS A 245 -18.10 -24.33 -30.77
N ILE A 246 -18.26 -23.62 -29.66
CA ILE A 246 -17.47 -23.84 -28.44
C ILE A 246 -17.67 -25.29 -27.98
N TYR A 247 -18.93 -25.75 -27.83
CA TYR A 247 -19.22 -27.08 -27.32
C TYR A 247 -18.57 -28.20 -28.16
N HIS A 248 -18.63 -28.10 -29.49
CA HIS A 248 -17.98 -29.06 -30.39
C HIS A 248 -16.44 -28.99 -30.42
N SER A 249 -15.85 -27.89 -29.96
CA SER A 249 -14.40 -27.69 -29.90
C SER A 249 -13.81 -27.98 -28.53
N LEU A 250 -14.65 -28.29 -27.52
CA LEU A 250 -14.14 -28.60 -26.17
C LEU A 250 -13.43 -29.95 -26.15
N PRO A 251 -12.33 -30.09 -25.37
CA PRO A 251 -11.66 -31.36 -25.21
C PRO A 251 -12.57 -32.38 -24.49
N PRO A 252 -12.42 -33.70 -24.80
CA PRO A 252 -13.25 -34.75 -24.19
C PRO A 252 -13.16 -34.83 -22.66
N ASP A 253 -12.00 -34.48 -22.10
CA ASP A 253 -11.77 -34.48 -20.65
C ASP A 253 -12.26 -33.19 -20.00
N THR A 254 -13.43 -33.24 -19.38
CA THR A 254 -14.06 -32.10 -18.70
C THR A 254 -13.23 -31.47 -17.57
N ARG A 255 -12.26 -32.21 -17.01
CA ARG A 255 -11.34 -31.68 -16.00
C ARG A 255 -10.42 -30.60 -16.54
N THR A 256 -10.24 -30.54 -17.86
CA THR A 256 -9.45 -29.55 -18.57
C THR A 256 -10.24 -28.29 -18.97
N TRP A 257 -11.53 -28.21 -18.66
CA TRP A 257 -12.40 -27.07 -19.02
C TRP A 257 -12.23 -25.87 -18.11
N LYS A 258 -11.02 -25.60 -17.70
CA LYS A 258 -10.70 -24.35 -16.99
C LYS A 258 -10.07 -23.37 -17.98
N TYR A 259 -10.56 -22.14 -18.01
CA TYR A 259 -10.18 -21.12 -19.00
C TYR A 259 -8.66 -21.02 -19.24
N ASN A 260 -7.84 -21.11 -18.18
CA ASN A 260 -6.38 -20.98 -18.26
C ASN A 260 -5.64 -22.28 -18.65
N MET A 261 -6.34 -23.39 -18.86
CA MET A 261 -5.69 -24.65 -19.27
C MET A 261 -5.26 -24.59 -20.74
N ASN A 262 -4.07 -25.15 -21.02
CA ASN A 262 -3.53 -25.20 -22.40
C ASN A 262 -4.47 -25.92 -23.37
N ALA A 263 -5.24 -26.90 -22.90
CA ALA A 263 -6.23 -27.63 -23.70
C ALA A 263 -7.34 -26.74 -24.30
N LEU A 264 -7.56 -25.54 -23.73
CA LEU A 264 -8.53 -24.57 -24.25
C LEU A 264 -7.89 -23.47 -25.11
N GLN A 265 -6.58 -23.53 -25.40
CA GLN A 265 -5.90 -22.44 -26.09
C GLN A 265 -6.55 -22.08 -27.44
N GLU A 266 -6.94 -23.09 -28.22
CA GLU A 266 -7.59 -22.89 -29.53
C GLU A 266 -9.05 -22.46 -29.41
N VAL A 267 -9.71 -22.81 -28.32
CA VAL A 267 -11.14 -22.50 -28.08
C VAL A 267 -11.31 -21.11 -27.44
N ARG A 268 -10.28 -20.57 -26.77
CA ARG A 268 -10.35 -19.28 -26.08
C ARG A 268 -10.87 -18.12 -26.94
N PRO A 269 -10.48 -17.95 -28.21
CA PRO A 269 -11.01 -16.86 -29.03
C PRO A 269 -12.55 -16.94 -29.20
N LEU A 270 -13.10 -18.16 -29.33
CA LEU A 270 -14.53 -18.38 -29.43
C LEU A 270 -15.22 -18.09 -28.08
N ILE A 271 -14.62 -18.52 -26.97
CA ILE A 271 -15.12 -18.23 -25.62
C ILE A 271 -15.14 -16.73 -25.38
N ASN A 272 -14.05 -16.02 -25.72
CA ASN A 272 -13.98 -14.57 -25.56
C ASN A 272 -15.05 -13.87 -26.39
N ARG A 273 -15.21 -14.23 -27.66
CA ARG A 273 -16.26 -13.68 -28.52
C ARG A 273 -17.66 -13.94 -27.96
N PHE A 274 -17.92 -15.14 -27.44
CA PHE A 274 -19.19 -15.47 -26.81
C PHE A 274 -19.46 -14.57 -25.59
N ILE A 275 -18.45 -14.40 -24.73
CA ILE A 275 -18.56 -13.53 -23.54
C ILE A 275 -18.81 -12.08 -23.96
N ASP A 276 -18.05 -11.55 -24.91
CA ASP A 276 -18.20 -10.18 -25.40
C ASP A 276 -19.59 -9.94 -25.98
N THR A 277 -20.07 -10.86 -26.85
CA THR A 277 -21.42 -10.79 -27.43
C THR A 277 -22.52 -10.87 -26.36
N TYR A 278 -22.36 -11.77 -25.37
CA TYR A 278 -23.32 -11.92 -24.28
C TYR A 278 -23.40 -10.64 -23.44
N VAL A 279 -22.23 -10.12 -23.04
CA VAL A 279 -22.16 -8.94 -22.17
C VAL A 279 -22.67 -7.70 -22.87
N GLN A 280 -22.35 -7.51 -24.16
CA GLN A 280 -22.89 -6.41 -24.96
C GLN A 280 -24.39 -6.49 -25.14
N THR A 281 -24.95 -7.70 -25.26
CA THR A 281 -26.37 -7.90 -25.48
C THR A 281 -27.23 -7.73 -24.22
N TYR A 282 -26.74 -8.24 -23.08
CA TYR A 282 -27.54 -8.36 -21.87
C TYR A 282 -27.08 -7.50 -20.71
N ASP A 283 -25.79 -7.14 -20.65
CA ASP A 283 -25.16 -6.41 -19.56
C ASP A 283 -24.37 -5.18 -20.07
N GLU A 284 -24.83 -4.53 -21.14
CA GLU A 284 -24.14 -3.43 -21.83
C GLU A 284 -23.74 -2.29 -20.88
N LYS A 285 -24.66 -1.85 -20.00
CA LYS A 285 -24.40 -0.74 -19.08
C LYS A 285 -23.27 -1.03 -18.09
N PRO A 286 -23.31 -2.12 -17.29
CA PRO A 286 -22.21 -2.45 -16.38
C PRO A 286 -20.91 -2.76 -17.13
N TYR A 287 -20.96 -3.25 -18.36
CA TYR A 287 -19.78 -3.50 -19.18
C TYR A 287 -19.10 -2.21 -19.62
N LYS A 288 -19.85 -1.25 -20.14
CA LYS A 288 -19.33 0.07 -20.49
C LYS A 288 -18.71 0.80 -19.28
N GLU A 289 -19.40 0.74 -18.14
CA GLU A 289 -18.90 1.30 -16.89
C GLU A 289 -17.57 0.64 -16.48
N LEU A 290 -17.50 -0.69 -16.53
CA LEU A 290 -16.27 -1.44 -16.22
C LEU A 290 -15.12 -1.05 -17.16
N GLN A 291 -15.39 -0.99 -18.48
CA GLN A 291 -14.37 -0.60 -19.47
C GLN A 291 -13.84 0.80 -19.22
N LEU A 292 -14.72 1.76 -18.90
CA LEU A 292 -14.32 3.13 -18.58
C LEU A 292 -13.42 3.16 -17.34
N LEU A 293 -13.86 2.54 -16.25
CA LEU A 293 -13.08 2.47 -15.01
C LEU A 293 -11.74 1.77 -15.18
N LEU A 294 -11.66 0.70 -15.98
CA LEU A 294 -10.40 0.02 -16.27
C LEU A 294 -9.46 0.92 -17.07
N LYS A 295 -9.96 1.60 -18.09
CA LYS A 295 -9.17 2.53 -18.91
C LYS A 295 -8.62 3.70 -18.10
N GLU A 296 -9.44 4.29 -17.22
CA GLU A 296 -9.01 5.37 -16.32
C GLU A 296 -7.94 4.89 -15.32
N ASN A 297 -7.90 3.61 -15.01
CA ASN A 297 -6.95 3.03 -14.07
C ASN A 297 -5.72 2.38 -14.73
N GLU A 298 -5.71 2.16 -16.06
CA GLU A 298 -4.62 1.52 -16.81
C GLU A 298 -3.25 2.20 -16.58
N PRO A 299 -3.11 3.55 -16.64
CA PRO A 299 -1.82 4.22 -16.49
C PRO A 299 -1.11 3.96 -15.15
N PHE A 300 -1.80 3.41 -14.16
CA PHE A 300 -1.24 3.15 -12.84
C PHE A 300 -0.68 1.73 -12.68
N TYR A 301 -0.87 0.86 -13.69
CA TYR A 301 -0.42 -0.53 -13.67
C TYR A 301 0.70 -0.82 -14.68
N GLU A 302 0.98 0.12 -15.58
CA GLU A 302 2.14 0.10 -16.47
C GLU A 302 3.39 0.72 -15.81
#